data_15fa11b8c26f1eaeb30c54916db1b115
#
_entry.id   15fa11b8c26f1eaeb30c54916db1b115
#
_cell.length_a   1.000
_cell.length_b   1.000
_cell.length_c   1.000
_cell.angle_alpha   90.00
_cell.angle_beta   90.00
_cell.angle_gamma   90.00
#
_symmetry.space_group_name_H-M   'P 1'
#
loop_
_entity.id
_entity.type
_entity.pdbx_description
1 polymer ?
#
loop_
_entity_poly.entity_id
_entity_poly.type
_entity_poly.pdbx_seq_one_letter_code
_entity_poly.pdbx_strand_id
1 'polypeptide(L)'
;MKNSINDIPSRGIGIKLISKIADKLSYTRTYDERNCLLIVKYFHPGIIPPQPPPQSGYLKRVLDLWNAFILGWQKQRNYQSCQTYNQPIKTIHLQLNTDLKSVVQVLWWVEKLEYLPIPEAVLQQCKLATIEGFTNAVRHAHKNLPFETPINLEITVFSERLEVKIWDMGEPFDLQAKLIEELPVIWLDLGFMLD
;
A
#
# COMPACT_ATOMS: atom_id res chain seq x y z
N MET A 1 35.77 -12.79 -3.60
CA MET A 1 34.42 -13.36 -3.44
C MET A 1 33.41 -12.37 -3.97
N LYS A 2 32.73 -12.68 -5.07
CA LYS A 2 31.71 -11.81 -5.66
C LYS A 2 30.39 -12.11 -4.95
N ASN A 3 29.94 -11.23 -4.06
CA ASN A 3 28.60 -11.32 -3.51
C ASN A 3 27.62 -10.98 -4.64
N SER A 4 26.82 -11.94 -5.03
CA SER A 4 25.78 -11.76 -6.03
C SER A 4 24.68 -10.86 -5.43
N ILE A 5 24.29 -9.83 -6.17
CA ILE A 5 23.18 -8.90 -5.82
C ILE A 5 21.84 -9.65 -5.66
N ASN A 6 21.78 -10.92 -6.06
CA ASN A 6 20.57 -11.75 -6.03
C ASN A 6 20.25 -12.37 -4.64
N ASP A 7 21.10 -12.19 -3.64
CA ASP A 7 20.92 -12.78 -2.29
C ASP A 7 20.29 -11.83 -1.26
N ILE A 8 19.74 -10.69 -1.69
CA ILE A 8 19.05 -9.76 -0.78
C ILE A 8 17.69 -10.38 -0.42
N PRO A 9 17.45 -10.78 0.84
CA PRO A 9 16.17 -11.33 1.23
C PRO A 9 15.10 -10.23 1.15
N SER A 10 14.31 -10.24 0.08
CA SER A 10 13.19 -9.31 -0.12
C SER A 10 11.97 -9.64 0.77
N ARG A 11 12.11 -10.57 1.73
CA ARG A 11 11.02 -11.05 2.57
C ARG A 11 10.65 -10.01 3.65
N GLY A 12 9.40 -9.58 3.66
CA GLY A 12 8.80 -8.79 4.74
C GLY A 12 8.81 -7.27 4.55
N ILE A 13 9.50 -6.73 3.55
CA ILE A 13 9.57 -5.27 3.32
C ILE A 13 8.21 -4.72 2.85
N GLY A 14 7.56 -5.40 1.90
CA GLY A 14 6.31 -4.93 1.30
C GLY A 14 5.19 -4.75 2.30
N ILE A 15 4.95 -5.74 3.19
CA ILE A 15 3.90 -5.64 4.20
C ILE A 15 4.18 -4.55 5.24
N LYS A 16 5.45 -4.33 5.59
CA LYS A 16 5.87 -3.25 6.49
C LYS A 16 5.72 -1.87 5.84
N LEU A 17 5.98 -1.76 4.54
CA LEU A 17 5.72 -0.54 3.79
C LEU A 17 4.23 -0.24 3.77
N ILE A 18 3.39 -1.22 3.47
CA ILE A 18 1.94 -1.09 3.53
C ILE A 18 1.49 -0.62 4.92
N SER A 19 2.02 -1.22 6.00
CA SER A 19 1.66 -0.85 7.37
C SER A 19 2.04 0.59 7.76
N LYS A 20 3.09 1.14 7.16
CA LYS A 20 3.48 2.55 7.34
C LYS A 20 2.57 3.52 6.57
N ILE A 21 2.06 3.09 5.44
CA ILE A 21 1.16 3.87 4.59
C ILE A 21 -0.26 3.86 5.15
N ALA A 22 -0.74 2.70 5.57
CA ALA A 22 -2.10 2.48 6.00
C ALA A 22 -2.39 3.08 7.38
N ASP A 23 -3.57 3.68 7.53
CA ASP A 23 -4.09 4.07 8.84
C ASP A 23 -4.75 2.89 9.57
N LYS A 24 -5.31 1.93 8.79
CA LYS A 24 -5.75 0.63 9.28
C LYS A 24 -5.32 -0.45 8.31
N LEU A 25 -4.87 -1.56 8.85
CA LEU A 25 -4.46 -2.75 8.11
C LEU A 25 -5.05 -3.98 8.79
N SER A 26 -5.71 -4.84 8.03
CA SER A 26 -6.18 -6.12 8.52
C SER A 26 -6.01 -7.21 7.48
N TYR A 27 -5.86 -8.44 7.94
CA TYR A 27 -5.75 -9.63 7.12
C TYR A 27 -6.66 -10.70 7.72
N THR A 28 -7.61 -11.17 6.93
CA THR A 28 -8.63 -12.11 7.39
C THR A 28 -8.83 -13.22 6.36
N ARG A 29 -9.10 -14.43 6.84
CA ARG A 29 -9.57 -15.51 5.98
C ARG A 29 -11.10 -15.44 5.89
N THR A 30 -11.61 -15.45 4.67
CA THR A 30 -13.04 -15.41 4.37
C THR A 30 -13.64 -16.82 4.40
N TYR A 31 -14.96 -16.91 4.48
CA TYR A 31 -15.67 -18.20 4.54
C TYR A 31 -15.51 -19.05 3.26
N ASP A 32 -15.19 -18.43 2.14
CA ASP A 32 -14.90 -19.06 0.84
C ASP A 32 -13.40 -19.40 0.67
N GLU A 33 -12.69 -19.52 1.79
CA GLU A 33 -11.27 -19.88 1.89
C GLU A 33 -10.29 -18.96 1.20
N ARG A 34 -10.68 -17.75 0.84
CA ARG A 34 -9.76 -16.71 0.36
C ARG A 34 -9.21 -15.91 1.54
N ASN A 35 -8.01 -15.38 1.37
CA ASN A 35 -7.48 -14.39 2.28
C ASN A 35 -7.82 -13.00 1.75
N CYS A 36 -8.13 -12.06 2.64
CA CYS A 36 -8.40 -10.67 2.32
C CYS A 36 -7.45 -9.76 3.10
N LEU A 37 -6.57 -9.06 2.39
CA LEU A 37 -5.79 -7.95 2.91
C LEU A 37 -6.59 -6.67 2.70
N LEU A 38 -7.01 -6.04 3.80
CA LEU A 38 -7.69 -4.74 3.80
C LEU A 38 -6.73 -3.65 4.23
N ILE A 39 -6.59 -2.62 3.40
CA ILE A 39 -5.79 -1.43 3.62
C ILE A 39 -6.73 -0.23 3.62
N VAL A 40 -6.74 0.56 4.70
CA VAL A 40 -7.56 1.77 4.79
C VAL A 40 -6.65 2.98 4.95
N LYS A 41 -6.90 4.00 4.12
CA LYS A 41 -6.23 5.29 4.18
C LYS A 41 -7.27 6.40 4.35
N TYR A 42 -7.17 7.16 5.43
CA TYR A 42 -8.00 8.35 5.64
C TYR A 42 -7.39 9.58 5.00
N PHE A 43 -8.24 10.49 4.54
CA PHE A 43 -7.85 11.80 4.04
C PHE A 43 -8.94 12.84 4.32
N HIS A 44 -8.58 14.11 4.28
CA HIS A 44 -9.55 15.20 4.38
C HIS A 44 -9.71 15.85 3.00
N PRO A 45 -10.93 15.83 2.41
CA PRO A 45 -11.19 16.57 1.18
C PRO A 45 -11.05 18.06 1.46
N GLY A 46 -10.15 18.73 0.77
CA GLY A 46 -9.97 20.19 0.86
C GLY A 46 -8.65 20.70 1.43
N ILE A 47 -7.79 19.85 1.98
CA ILE A 47 -6.40 20.24 2.25
C ILE A 47 -5.58 19.87 1.00
N ILE A 48 -5.54 20.78 0.03
CA ILE A 48 -4.54 20.72 -1.03
C ILE A 48 -3.22 21.03 -0.34
N PRO A 49 -2.26 20.08 -0.25
CA PRO A 49 -0.93 20.41 0.25
C PRO A 49 -0.37 21.50 -0.67
N PRO A 50 0.33 22.51 -0.12
CA PRO A 50 0.92 23.57 -0.95
C PRO A 50 1.80 22.92 -2.01
N GLN A 51 1.58 23.29 -3.28
CA GLN A 51 2.39 22.78 -4.39
C GLN A 51 3.86 23.15 -4.13
N PRO A 52 4.80 22.20 -4.21
CA PRO A 52 6.19 22.51 -4.05
C PRO A 52 6.63 23.47 -5.16
N PRO A 53 7.43 24.51 -4.85
CA PRO A 53 7.95 25.40 -5.86
C PRO A 53 8.79 24.64 -6.89
N PRO A 54 8.71 24.99 -8.18
CA PRO A 54 9.49 24.34 -9.20
C PRO A 54 10.98 24.71 -9.01
N GLN A 55 11.82 23.82 -8.54
CA GLN A 55 13.24 23.75 -8.86
C GLN A 55 14.05 22.68 -8.12
N SER A 56 14.93 22.05 -8.87
CA SER A 56 16.17 21.28 -8.60
C SER A 56 16.50 20.92 -7.14
N GLY A 57 16.48 19.65 -6.85
CA GLY A 57 16.76 19.05 -5.54
C GLY A 57 15.74 17.96 -5.19
N TYR A 58 15.18 17.31 -6.19
CA TYR A 58 13.96 16.51 -6.11
C TYR A 58 14.01 15.37 -5.08
N LEU A 59 15.09 14.65 -4.97
CA LEU A 59 15.15 13.44 -4.14
C LEU A 59 15.25 13.72 -2.64
N LYS A 60 16.06 14.71 -2.24
CA LYS A 60 16.23 15.04 -0.81
C LYS A 60 14.98 15.70 -0.24
N ARG A 61 14.33 16.59 -1.00
CA ARG A 61 13.08 17.23 -0.57
C ARG A 61 11.88 16.28 -0.52
N VAL A 62 11.81 15.28 -1.39
CA VAL A 62 10.76 14.26 -1.34
C VAL A 62 10.89 13.43 -0.07
N LEU A 63 12.09 13.07 0.36
CA LEU A 63 12.34 12.35 1.61
C LEU A 63 12.06 13.22 2.85
N ASP A 64 12.42 14.49 2.82
CA ASP A 64 12.20 15.43 3.94
C ASP A 64 10.70 15.76 4.09
N LEU A 65 9.98 15.93 2.97
CA LEU A 65 8.51 16.06 2.97
C LEU A 65 7.83 14.77 3.44
N TRP A 66 8.36 13.61 3.07
CA TRP A 66 7.88 12.32 3.56
C TRP A 66 8.05 12.20 5.08
N ASN A 67 9.19 12.56 5.62
CA ASN A 67 9.45 12.54 7.06
C ASN A 67 8.63 13.57 7.82
N ALA A 68 8.51 14.79 7.33
CA ALA A 68 7.68 15.84 7.93
C ALA A 68 6.18 15.50 7.87
N PHE A 69 5.72 14.89 6.78
CA PHE A 69 4.36 14.44 6.60
C PHE A 69 4.01 13.27 7.54
N ILE A 70 4.92 12.31 7.71
CA ILE A 70 4.75 11.19 8.66
C ILE A 70 4.69 11.69 10.10
N LEU A 71 5.51 12.66 10.49
CA LEU A 71 5.59 13.18 11.86
C LEU A 71 4.45 14.15 12.21
N GLY A 72 3.95 14.92 11.23
CA GLY A 72 2.88 15.92 11.45
C GLY A 72 1.49 15.30 11.65
N TRP A 73 1.25 14.10 11.13
CA TRP A 73 -0.07 13.48 11.11
C TRP A 73 -0.41 12.63 12.34
N GLN A 74 0.53 12.40 13.24
CA GLN A 74 0.25 11.65 14.48
C GLN A 74 -0.51 12.46 15.54
N LYS A 75 -0.69 13.77 15.37
CA LYS A 75 -1.14 14.65 16.46
C LYS A 75 -2.61 15.09 16.46
N GLN A 76 -3.44 14.68 15.50
CA GLN A 76 -4.83 15.16 15.48
C GLN A 76 -5.85 14.04 15.23
N ARG A 77 -6.09 13.20 16.25
CA ARG A 77 -7.22 12.27 16.28
C ARG A 77 -8.23 12.72 17.33
N ASN A 78 -9.24 13.45 16.90
CA ASN A 78 -10.53 13.53 17.58
C ASN A 78 -11.61 13.28 16.52
N TYR A 79 -12.14 12.06 16.51
CA TYR A 79 -13.26 11.69 15.65
C TYR A 79 -14.56 11.79 16.44
N GLN A 80 -15.37 12.78 16.12
CA GLN A 80 -16.80 12.72 16.39
C GLN A 80 -17.49 12.10 15.16
N SER A 81 -18.17 11.00 15.39
CA SER A 81 -18.88 10.20 14.40
C SER A 81 -20.09 10.94 13.83
N CYS A 82 -20.16 11.10 12.52
CA CYS A 82 -21.40 11.47 11.81
C CYS A 82 -21.73 10.36 10.81
N GLN A 83 -22.93 9.78 10.94
CA GLN A 83 -23.37 8.59 10.20
C GLN A 83 -23.57 8.78 8.68
N THR A 84 -23.43 9.99 8.15
CA THR A 84 -23.68 10.31 6.74
C THR A 84 -22.49 10.02 5.80
N TYR A 85 -21.30 9.70 6.33
CA TYR A 85 -20.06 9.57 5.55
C TYR A 85 -19.73 8.16 5.06
N ASN A 86 -20.66 7.22 5.16
CA ASN A 86 -20.35 5.79 4.91
C ASN A 86 -20.82 5.28 3.53
N GLN A 87 -21.30 6.17 2.66
CA GLN A 87 -21.67 5.77 1.29
C GLN A 87 -20.45 5.85 0.35
N PRO A 88 -20.18 4.79 -0.42
CA PRO A 88 -19.10 4.81 -1.39
C PRO A 88 -19.41 5.79 -2.53
N ILE A 89 -18.44 6.65 -2.85
CA ILE A 89 -18.48 7.53 -4.03
C ILE A 89 -18.21 6.71 -5.30
N LYS A 90 -17.25 5.79 -5.20
CA LYS A 90 -16.83 4.95 -6.32
C LYS A 90 -16.25 3.64 -5.81
N THR A 91 -16.59 2.55 -6.47
CA THR A 91 -15.92 1.27 -6.30
C THR A 91 -15.44 0.79 -7.66
N ILE A 92 -14.21 0.31 -7.72
CA ILE A 92 -13.62 -0.31 -8.91
C ILE A 92 -13.07 -1.68 -8.55
N HIS A 93 -13.18 -2.61 -9.50
CA HIS A 93 -12.73 -4.00 -9.34
C HIS A 93 -11.76 -4.36 -10.46
N LEU A 94 -10.81 -5.24 -10.14
CA LEU A 94 -9.88 -5.81 -11.10
C LEU A 94 -9.59 -7.27 -10.69
N GLN A 95 -9.60 -8.18 -11.66
CA GLN A 95 -9.16 -9.55 -11.48
C GLN A 95 -7.97 -9.80 -12.40
N LEU A 96 -6.91 -10.37 -11.86
CA LEU A 96 -5.67 -10.67 -12.57
C LEU A 96 -5.22 -12.09 -12.26
N ASN A 97 -4.48 -12.67 -13.19
CA ASN A 97 -3.76 -13.92 -12.95
C ASN A 97 -2.53 -13.67 -12.07
N THR A 98 -1.96 -14.76 -11.57
CA THR A 98 -0.74 -14.77 -10.76
C THR A 98 0.50 -14.49 -11.62
N ASP A 99 0.62 -13.23 -12.09
CA ASP A 99 1.72 -12.77 -12.94
C ASP A 99 2.23 -11.39 -12.50
N LEU A 100 3.53 -11.32 -12.18
CA LEU A 100 4.18 -10.05 -11.83
C LEU A 100 4.12 -8.99 -12.95
N LYS A 101 4.04 -9.40 -14.20
CA LYS A 101 3.90 -8.47 -15.33
C LYS A 101 2.59 -7.71 -15.29
N SER A 102 1.58 -8.25 -14.62
CA SER A 102 0.28 -7.60 -14.43
C SER A 102 0.32 -6.36 -13.54
N VAL A 103 1.45 -6.05 -12.88
CA VAL A 103 1.65 -4.81 -12.12
C VAL A 103 1.34 -3.56 -12.95
N VAL A 104 1.66 -3.56 -14.24
CA VAL A 104 1.33 -2.45 -15.15
C VAL A 104 -0.19 -2.24 -15.24
N GLN A 105 -0.96 -3.32 -15.27
CA GLN A 105 -2.42 -3.26 -15.30
C GLN A 105 -2.97 -2.73 -13.96
N VAL A 106 -2.36 -3.10 -12.83
CA VAL A 106 -2.71 -2.55 -11.50
C VAL A 106 -2.51 -1.04 -11.47
N LEU A 107 -1.37 -0.54 -11.99
CA LEU A 107 -1.08 0.89 -12.07
C LEU A 107 -2.16 1.64 -12.87
N TRP A 108 -2.41 1.23 -14.09
CA TRP A 108 -3.42 1.85 -14.95
C TRP A 108 -4.84 1.79 -14.36
N TRP A 109 -5.12 0.73 -13.62
CA TRP A 109 -6.41 0.56 -12.97
C TRP A 109 -6.59 1.57 -11.82
N VAL A 110 -5.58 1.79 -10.99
CA VAL A 110 -5.62 2.79 -9.91
C VAL A 110 -5.67 4.21 -10.49
N GLU A 111 -4.99 4.50 -11.59
CA GLU A 111 -5.02 5.81 -12.28
C GLU A 111 -6.43 6.24 -12.72
N LYS A 112 -7.34 5.29 -12.92
CA LYS A 112 -8.76 5.61 -13.17
C LYS A 112 -9.44 6.38 -12.03
N LEU A 113 -8.80 6.53 -10.88
CA LEU A 113 -9.31 7.31 -9.74
C LEU A 113 -8.80 8.76 -9.72
N GLU A 114 -7.91 9.17 -10.63
CA GLU A 114 -7.27 10.50 -10.65
C GLU A 114 -8.27 11.66 -10.83
N TYR A 115 -9.42 11.39 -11.43
CA TYR A 115 -10.49 12.41 -11.60
C TYR A 115 -11.35 12.62 -10.33
N LEU A 116 -11.17 11.80 -9.30
CA LEU A 116 -11.89 11.93 -8.04
C LEU A 116 -11.18 12.92 -7.10
N PRO A 117 -11.91 13.56 -6.17
CA PRO A 117 -11.35 14.54 -5.25
C PRO A 117 -10.51 13.86 -4.14
N ILE A 118 -9.52 13.08 -4.54
CA ILE A 118 -8.57 12.41 -3.67
C ILE A 118 -7.28 13.23 -3.69
N PRO A 119 -6.71 13.58 -2.53
CA PRO A 119 -5.39 14.24 -2.49
C PRO A 119 -4.35 13.38 -3.21
N GLU A 120 -3.53 14.02 -4.06
CA GLU A 120 -2.53 13.31 -4.89
C GLU A 120 -1.61 12.41 -4.05
N ALA A 121 -1.15 12.91 -2.91
CA ALA A 121 -0.30 12.13 -1.99
C ALA A 121 -0.99 10.84 -1.52
N VAL A 122 -2.31 10.88 -1.27
CA VAL A 122 -3.10 9.70 -0.88
C VAL A 122 -3.23 8.73 -2.04
N LEU A 123 -3.46 9.23 -3.26
CA LEU A 123 -3.56 8.40 -4.45
C LEU A 123 -2.22 7.69 -4.74
N GLN A 124 -1.09 8.39 -4.62
CA GLN A 124 0.25 7.80 -4.78
C GLN A 124 0.53 6.73 -3.71
N GLN A 125 0.14 6.98 -2.46
CA GLN A 125 0.23 5.99 -1.38
C GLN A 125 -0.65 4.76 -1.67
N CYS A 126 -1.86 4.98 -2.19
CA CYS A 126 -2.75 3.90 -2.60
C CYS A 126 -2.15 3.07 -3.74
N LYS A 127 -1.59 3.71 -4.78
CA LYS A 127 -0.88 3.03 -5.88
C LYS A 127 0.21 2.12 -5.31
N LEU A 128 1.07 2.66 -4.46
CA LEU A 128 2.19 1.91 -3.88
C LEU A 128 1.70 0.74 -3.03
N ALA A 129 0.75 0.97 -2.12
CA ALA A 129 0.21 -0.07 -1.26
C ALA A 129 -0.49 -1.19 -2.05
N THR A 130 -1.19 -0.83 -3.14
CA THR A 130 -1.87 -1.80 -4.01
C THR A 130 -0.86 -2.66 -4.78
N ILE A 131 0.21 -2.05 -5.31
CA ILE A 131 1.29 -2.78 -6.00
C ILE A 131 1.98 -3.74 -5.04
N GLU A 132 2.36 -3.27 -3.85
CA GLU A 132 3.01 -4.11 -2.86
C GLU A 132 2.11 -5.25 -2.39
N GLY A 133 0.83 -5.00 -2.16
CA GLY A 133 -0.13 -6.03 -1.80
C GLY A 133 -0.33 -7.07 -2.90
N PHE A 134 -0.45 -6.63 -4.16
CA PHE A 134 -0.55 -7.53 -5.33
C PHE A 134 0.74 -8.35 -5.51
N THR A 135 1.91 -7.72 -5.45
CA THR A 135 3.19 -8.45 -5.60
C THR A 135 3.44 -9.42 -4.46
N ASN A 136 2.98 -9.11 -3.25
CA ASN A 136 3.02 -10.04 -2.12
C ASN A 136 2.12 -11.25 -2.37
N ALA A 137 0.91 -11.06 -2.89
CA ALA A 137 0.03 -12.16 -3.27
C ALA A 137 0.69 -13.06 -4.32
N VAL A 138 1.27 -12.49 -5.40
CA VAL A 138 1.94 -13.27 -6.45
C VAL A 138 3.17 -14.01 -5.92
N ARG A 139 4.06 -13.33 -5.17
CA ARG A 139 5.37 -13.87 -4.80
C ARG A 139 5.32 -14.82 -3.61
N HIS A 140 4.40 -14.61 -2.70
CA HIS A 140 4.35 -15.31 -1.42
C HIS A 140 3.13 -16.18 -1.28
N ALA A 141 1.92 -15.62 -1.43
CA ALA A 141 0.69 -16.35 -1.25
C ALA A 141 0.50 -17.41 -2.36
N HIS A 142 0.72 -17.04 -3.62
CA HIS A 142 0.52 -17.93 -4.78
C HIS A 142 1.79 -18.61 -5.27
N LYS A 143 2.87 -18.64 -4.48
CA LYS A 143 4.16 -19.21 -4.88
C LYS A 143 4.08 -20.62 -5.46
N ASN A 144 3.17 -21.44 -4.96
CA ASN A 144 2.98 -22.84 -5.34
C ASN A 144 1.63 -23.08 -6.04
N LEU A 145 0.92 -22.02 -6.42
CA LEU A 145 -0.37 -22.11 -7.10
C LEU A 145 -0.22 -21.94 -8.61
N PRO A 146 -1.15 -22.47 -9.42
CA PRO A 146 -1.18 -22.30 -10.87
C PRO A 146 -1.20 -20.81 -11.27
N PHE A 147 -0.61 -20.50 -12.42
CA PHE A 147 -0.59 -19.14 -12.99
C PHE A 147 -2.00 -18.54 -13.16
N GLU A 148 -2.98 -19.37 -13.49
CA GLU A 148 -4.38 -18.98 -13.70
C GLU A 148 -5.13 -18.66 -12.40
N THR A 149 -4.51 -18.93 -11.22
CA THR A 149 -5.14 -18.63 -9.94
C THR A 149 -5.41 -17.13 -9.83
N PRO A 150 -6.67 -16.72 -9.64
CA PRO A 150 -7.01 -15.31 -9.68
C PRO A 150 -6.62 -14.59 -8.40
N ILE A 151 -6.14 -13.35 -8.56
CA ILE A 151 -6.02 -12.35 -7.51
C ILE A 151 -7.07 -11.28 -7.79
N ASN A 152 -7.96 -11.03 -6.82
CA ASN A 152 -9.00 -10.02 -6.97
C ASN A 152 -8.63 -8.77 -6.18
N LEU A 153 -8.84 -7.62 -6.81
CA LEU A 153 -8.54 -6.30 -6.27
C LEU A 153 -9.82 -5.47 -6.27
N GLU A 154 -10.05 -4.74 -5.20
CA GLU A 154 -11.14 -3.77 -5.09
C GLU A 154 -10.60 -2.50 -4.45
N ILE A 155 -10.95 -1.34 -5.02
CA ILE A 155 -10.76 -0.05 -4.35
C ILE A 155 -12.12 0.61 -4.21
N THR A 156 -12.44 0.97 -2.98
CA THR A 156 -13.64 1.75 -2.66
C THR A 156 -13.23 3.12 -2.12
N VAL A 157 -13.72 4.16 -2.78
CA VAL A 157 -13.48 5.55 -2.40
C VAL A 157 -14.71 6.09 -1.68
N PHE A 158 -14.50 6.64 -0.50
CA PHE A 158 -15.48 7.36 0.30
C PHE A 158 -15.10 8.85 0.37
N SER A 159 -15.91 9.66 1.02
CA SER A 159 -15.64 11.10 1.17
C SER A 159 -14.34 11.42 1.92
N GLU A 160 -13.94 10.58 2.88
CA GLU A 160 -12.80 10.84 3.78
C GLU A 160 -11.84 9.66 3.92
N ARG A 161 -12.03 8.61 3.13
CA ARG A 161 -11.14 7.46 3.14
C ARG A 161 -11.16 6.70 1.83
N LEU A 162 -10.13 5.92 1.66
CA LEU A 162 -9.96 4.97 0.58
C LEU A 162 -9.70 3.59 1.20
N GLU A 163 -10.38 2.58 0.69
CA GLU A 163 -10.22 1.19 1.10
C GLU A 163 -9.73 0.36 -0.09
N VAL A 164 -8.61 -0.34 0.11
CA VAL A 164 -8.08 -1.31 -0.85
C VAL A 164 -8.26 -2.69 -0.27
N LYS A 165 -8.86 -3.59 -1.02
CA LYS A 165 -8.96 -5.01 -0.67
C LYS A 165 -8.26 -5.84 -1.74
N ILE A 166 -7.47 -6.80 -1.29
CA ILE A 166 -6.75 -7.75 -2.14
C ILE A 166 -7.06 -9.14 -1.64
N TRP A 167 -7.68 -9.95 -2.50
CA TRP A 167 -7.99 -11.34 -2.17
C TRP A 167 -7.03 -12.27 -2.91
N ASP A 168 -6.46 -13.19 -2.16
CA ASP A 168 -5.63 -14.28 -2.64
C ASP A 168 -6.13 -15.65 -2.13
N MET A 169 -5.63 -16.73 -2.74
CA MET A 169 -5.97 -18.13 -2.40
C MET A 169 -4.80 -18.87 -1.75
N GLY A 170 -3.81 -18.13 -1.26
CA GLY A 170 -2.63 -18.73 -0.64
C GLY A 170 -2.87 -19.27 0.76
N GLU A 171 -1.83 -19.86 1.35
CA GLU A 171 -1.84 -20.19 2.76
C GLU A 171 -1.91 -18.91 3.61
N PRO A 172 -2.75 -18.89 4.66
CA PRO A 172 -2.85 -17.73 5.53
C PRO A 172 -1.54 -17.52 6.31
N PHE A 173 -1.22 -16.28 6.62
CA PHE A 173 -0.06 -15.93 7.43
C PHE A 173 -0.45 -15.05 8.63
N ASP A 174 0.36 -15.04 9.66
CA ASP A 174 0.18 -14.15 10.80
C ASP A 174 0.72 -12.75 10.44
N LEU A 175 -0.21 -11.81 10.20
CA LEU A 175 0.12 -10.43 9.89
C LEU A 175 0.90 -9.76 11.04
N GLN A 176 0.51 -10.01 12.31
CA GLN A 176 1.14 -9.36 13.46
C GLN A 176 2.59 -9.85 13.62
N ALA A 177 2.81 -11.15 13.51
CA ALA A 177 4.16 -11.71 13.53
C ALA A 177 5.04 -11.11 12.43
N LYS A 178 4.48 -10.93 11.21
CA LYS A 178 5.22 -10.32 10.09
C LYS A 178 5.54 -8.83 10.29
N LEU A 179 4.70 -8.09 10.98
CA LEU A 179 4.95 -6.69 11.29
C LEU A 179 6.02 -6.50 12.37
N ILE A 180 6.13 -7.45 13.31
CA ILE A 180 7.12 -7.43 14.42
C ILE A 180 8.48 -7.96 13.95
N GLU A 181 8.52 -8.84 12.94
CA GLU A 181 9.76 -9.39 12.41
C GLU A 181 10.77 -8.28 12.07
N GLU A 182 11.96 -8.30 12.67
CA GLU A 182 13.00 -7.28 12.42
C GLU A 182 13.47 -7.31 10.97
N LEU A 183 13.69 -6.13 10.40
CA LEU A 183 14.33 -6.02 9.09
C LEU A 183 15.79 -6.48 9.25
N PRO A 184 16.36 -7.23 8.29
CA PRO A 184 17.78 -7.54 8.30
C PRO A 184 18.61 -6.26 8.47
N VAL A 185 19.63 -6.27 9.32
CA VAL A 185 20.48 -5.12 9.68
C VAL A 185 21.09 -4.41 8.47
N ILE A 186 21.24 -5.09 7.34
CA ILE A 186 21.75 -4.59 6.06
C ILE A 186 20.96 -3.34 5.55
N TRP A 187 19.71 -3.18 5.96
CA TRP A 187 18.87 -2.06 5.54
C TRP A 187 18.96 -0.83 6.47
N LEU A 188 19.48 -1.01 7.67
CA LEU A 188 19.70 0.08 8.62
C LEU A 188 20.94 0.89 8.27
N ASP A 189 21.96 0.27 7.66
CA ASP A 189 23.21 0.92 7.27
C ASP A 189 23.13 1.75 5.99
N LEU A 190 22.13 1.52 5.11
CA LEU A 190 21.93 2.31 3.89
C LEU A 190 21.25 3.67 4.14
N GLY A 191 20.69 3.90 5.32
CA GLY A 191 20.04 5.17 5.71
C GLY A 191 20.98 6.23 6.29
N PHE A 192 22.24 5.89 6.59
CA PHE A 192 23.18 6.76 7.31
C PHE A 192 24.41 7.19 6.49
N MET A 193 24.43 6.96 5.19
CA MET A 193 25.53 7.44 4.33
C MET A 193 25.09 8.58 3.42
N LEU A 194 24.38 9.56 3.94
CA LEU A 194 24.17 10.85 3.27
C LEU A 194 24.32 11.96 4.33
N ASP A 195 25.57 12.20 4.73
CA ASP A 195 26.02 13.50 5.23
C ASP A 195 26.20 14.48 4.05
#